data_e62b2e5e385930ca88209438368ca0bd
#
_entry.id   e62b2e5e385930ca88209438368ca0bd
#
_cell.length_a   1.000
_cell.length_b   1.000
_cell.length_c   1.000
_cell.angle_alpha   90.00
_cell.angle_beta   90.00
_cell.angle_gamma   90.00
#
_symmetry.space_group_name_H-M   'P 1'
#
loop_
_entity.id
_entity.type
_entity.pdbx_description
1 polymer ?
#
loop_
_entity_poly.entity_id
_entity_poly.type
_entity_poly.pdbx_seq_one_letter_code
_entity_poly.pdbx_strand_id
1 'polypeptide(L)'
;MNSGYTERESADRLVARFLCEYHRIWQNHFPGLNKRAHWHVIFSARTGPAEGVSCRSIHRTLYGFYGTDIRTCIERIKDCERDGFIRVIDVSNRPCTASPACLITATGKLYSSFDRHGNDTTDAVSTALYHRERRRLLPMECSDAAIAAIFSFFGAYDQKWRETCEFVVRQKGLTPAHVNDAMDHLVTYQYWAIVMLLWWASPFGSGDANSPALVIDEINSRMWDALRLGHLAIKERVGNLIRWGFFTEQTIKRHKAVALTPIAGSAISKSLAGSKPLLDDLDVKLVSQQTDVVGARSA
;
A
#
# COMPACT_ATOMS: atom_id res chain seq x y z
N MET A 1 -38.59 -15.56 -13.68
CA MET A 1 -37.36 -15.28 -14.45
C MET A 1 -36.69 -14.06 -13.86
N ASN A 2 -35.83 -14.28 -12.86
CA ASN A 2 -35.02 -13.20 -12.28
C ASN A 2 -33.80 -13.04 -13.16
N SER A 3 -33.76 -12.01 -13.99
CA SER A 3 -32.57 -11.58 -14.68
C SER A 3 -31.65 -10.96 -13.64
N GLY A 4 -30.73 -11.75 -13.12
CA GLY A 4 -29.63 -11.24 -12.29
C GLY A 4 -28.74 -10.31 -13.12
N TYR A 5 -29.09 -9.05 -13.20
CA TYR A 5 -28.15 -7.99 -13.50
C TYR A 5 -27.17 -7.96 -12.32
N THR A 6 -26.07 -8.67 -12.42
CA THR A 6 -24.89 -8.37 -11.64
C THR A 6 -24.49 -6.97 -12.06
N GLU A 7 -24.84 -5.97 -11.24
CA GLU A 7 -24.36 -4.60 -11.40
C GLU A 7 -22.85 -4.67 -11.58
N ARG A 8 -22.35 -4.21 -12.72
CA ARG A 8 -20.92 -4.24 -13.04
C ARG A 8 -20.25 -3.30 -12.06
N GLU A 9 -19.50 -3.85 -11.13
CA GLU A 9 -18.83 -3.07 -10.11
C GLU A 9 -18.01 -1.94 -10.73
N SER A 10 -18.09 -0.75 -10.15
CA SER A 10 -17.38 0.45 -10.66
C SER A 10 -15.86 0.29 -10.56
N ALA A 11 -15.12 0.94 -11.45
CA ALA A 11 -13.67 0.85 -11.53
C ALA A 11 -12.95 1.24 -10.23
N ASP A 12 -13.47 2.24 -9.53
CA ASP A 12 -12.94 2.69 -8.24
C ASP A 12 -13.11 1.64 -7.15
N ARG A 13 -14.23 0.91 -7.11
CA ARG A 13 -14.47 -0.18 -6.16
C ARG A 13 -13.57 -1.38 -6.44
N LEU A 14 -13.37 -1.74 -7.70
CA LEU A 14 -12.47 -2.83 -8.08
C LEU A 14 -11.05 -2.56 -7.58
N VAL A 15 -10.53 -1.35 -7.85
CA VAL A 15 -9.19 -0.95 -7.40
C VAL A 15 -9.11 -0.87 -5.88
N ALA A 16 -10.11 -0.30 -5.22
CA ALA A 16 -10.14 -0.20 -3.77
C ALA A 16 -10.14 -1.59 -3.10
N ARG A 17 -10.92 -2.54 -3.63
CA ARG A 17 -10.94 -3.93 -3.15
C ARG A 17 -9.56 -4.56 -3.27
N PHE A 18 -8.94 -4.47 -4.43
CA PHE A 18 -7.58 -4.98 -4.63
C PHE A 18 -6.59 -4.37 -3.64
N LEU A 19 -6.59 -3.04 -3.47
CA LEU A 19 -5.67 -2.37 -2.56
C LEU A 19 -5.86 -2.79 -1.10
N CYS A 20 -7.10 -2.95 -0.64
CA CYS A 20 -7.38 -3.44 0.72
C CYS A 20 -6.88 -4.88 0.90
N GLU A 21 -7.15 -5.77 -0.08
CA GLU A 21 -6.68 -7.16 -0.04
C GLU A 21 -5.16 -7.24 -0.11
N TYR A 22 -4.52 -6.45 -0.97
CA TYR A 22 -3.07 -6.39 -1.06
C TYR A 22 -2.41 -5.98 0.26
N HIS A 23 -3.00 -5.02 0.99
CA HIS A 23 -2.47 -4.66 2.30
C HIS A 23 -2.55 -5.83 3.30
N ARG A 24 -3.62 -6.61 3.26
CA ARG A 24 -3.74 -7.82 4.07
C ARG A 24 -2.67 -8.85 3.71
N ILE A 25 -2.46 -9.08 2.40
CA ILE A 25 -1.40 -9.96 1.89
C ILE A 25 -0.03 -9.48 2.37
N TRP A 26 0.25 -8.18 2.24
CA TRP A 26 1.51 -7.60 2.70
C TRP A 26 1.76 -7.87 4.19
N GLN A 27 0.78 -7.58 5.05
CA GLN A 27 0.91 -7.79 6.49
C GLN A 27 1.12 -9.27 6.87
N ASN A 28 0.54 -10.18 6.11
CA ASN A 28 0.71 -11.61 6.33
C ASN A 28 2.12 -12.10 6.02
N HIS A 29 2.76 -11.57 4.98
CA HIS A 29 4.07 -12.02 4.53
C HIS A 29 5.24 -11.19 5.05
N PHE A 30 4.97 -9.93 5.40
CA PHE A 30 5.96 -8.96 5.90
C PHE A 30 5.46 -8.28 7.19
N PRO A 31 5.15 -9.05 8.24
CA PRO A 31 4.62 -8.50 9.49
C PRO A 31 5.62 -7.51 10.10
N GLY A 32 5.12 -6.36 10.56
CA GLY A 32 5.96 -5.30 11.15
C GLY A 32 6.55 -4.32 10.13
N LEU A 33 6.66 -4.69 8.85
CA LEU A 33 7.19 -3.81 7.80
C LEU A 33 6.06 -2.95 7.16
N ASN A 34 5.48 -2.07 7.95
CA ASN A 34 4.28 -1.32 7.59
C ASN A 34 4.53 0.07 6.98
N LYS A 35 5.80 0.45 6.77
CA LYS A 35 6.16 1.73 6.14
C LYS A 35 6.59 1.50 4.70
N ARG A 36 6.23 2.39 3.79
CA ARG A 36 6.59 2.29 2.37
C ARG A 36 8.10 2.19 2.13
N ALA A 37 8.89 2.88 2.95
CA ALA A 37 10.33 2.76 2.89
C ALA A 37 10.85 1.33 3.14
N HIS A 38 10.16 0.51 3.95
CA HIS A 38 10.51 -0.90 4.10
C HIS A 38 10.34 -1.67 2.79
N TRP A 39 9.29 -1.38 2.02
CA TRP A 39 9.05 -2.02 0.72
C TRP A 39 10.22 -1.79 -0.23
N HIS A 40 10.72 -0.54 -0.31
CA HIS A 40 11.88 -0.24 -1.14
C HIS A 40 13.15 -0.96 -0.69
N VAL A 41 13.37 -1.06 0.64
CA VAL A 41 14.54 -1.77 1.16
C VAL A 41 14.51 -3.25 0.77
N ILE A 42 13.40 -3.95 1.08
CA ILE A 42 13.31 -5.39 0.81
C ILE A 42 13.20 -5.71 -0.69
N PHE A 43 12.52 -4.84 -1.47
CA PHE A 43 12.46 -4.96 -2.92
C PHE A 43 13.85 -4.79 -3.54
N SER A 44 14.58 -3.74 -3.17
CA SER A 44 15.94 -3.52 -3.65
C SER A 44 16.89 -4.68 -3.28
N ALA A 45 16.73 -5.25 -2.08
CA ALA A 45 17.52 -6.40 -1.67
C ALA A 45 17.16 -7.66 -2.48
N ARG A 46 15.88 -7.87 -2.82
CA ARG A 46 15.39 -9.03 -3.56
C ARG A 46 15.79 -9.02 -5.03
N THR A 47 15.74 -7.86 -5.67
CA THR A 47 16.00 -7.69 -7.10
C THR A 47 17.40 -7.17 -7.41
N GLY A 48 18.18 -6.89 -6.38
CA GLY A 48 19.56 -6.40 -6.53
C GLY A 48 20.56 -7.50 -6.84
N PRO A 49 21.81 -7.13 -7.08
CA PRO A 49 22.88 -8.07 -7.36
C PRO A 49 23.17 -8.96 -6.14
N ALA A 50 23.71 -10.16 -6.41
CA ALA A 50 24.02 -11.16 -5.37
C ALA A 50 25.00 -10.63 -4.31
N GLU A 51 25.91 -9.75 -4.72
CA GLU A 51 26.89 -9.09 -3.83
C GLU A 51 26.24 -8.11 -2.87
N GLY A 52 24.99 -7.73 -3.15
CA GLY A 52 24.20 -6.81 -2.34
C GLY A 52 24.06 -5.42 -2.95
N VAL A 53 23.05 -4.71 -2.45
CA VAL A 53 22.73 -3.32 -2.83
C VAL A 53 23.29 -2.36 -1.79
N SER A 54 23.97 -1.30 -2.22
CA SER A 54 24.51 -0.33 -1.27
C SER A 54 23.40 0.47 -0.57
N CYS A 55 23.58 0.73 0.72
CA CYS A 55 22.68 1.59 1.50
C CYS A 55 22.48 2.96 0.83
N ARG A 56 23.54 3.54 0.24
CA ARG A 56 23.45 4.80 -0.50
C ARG A 56 22.55 4.73 -1.73
N SER A 57 22.55 3.60 -2.44
CA SER A 57 21.65 3.41 -3.60
C SER A 57 20.20 3.37 -3.15
N ILE A 58 19.90 2.60 -2.12
CA ILE A 58 18.55 2.54 -1.53
C ILE A 58 18.12 3.93 -1.03
N HIS A 59 19.00 4.62 -0.30
CA HIS A 59 18.71 5.97 0.18
C HIS A 59 18.42 6.95 -0.96
N ARG A 60 19.20 6.93 -2.05
CA ARG A 60 18.96 7.81 -3.20
C ARG A 60 17.56 7.61 -3.78
N THR A 61 17.12 6.36 -3.90
CA THR A 61 15.77 6.02 -4.36
C THR A 61 14.71 6.54 -3.38
N LEU A 62 14.87 6.27 -2.08
CA LEU A 62 13.92 6.72 -1.04
C LEU A 62 13.86 8.24 -0.93
N TYR A 63 14.99 8.92 -1.04
CA TYR A 63 15.05 10.38 -1.04
C TYR A 63 14.30 10.97 -2.25
N GLY A 64 14.51 10.41 -3.43
CA GLY A 64 13.82 10.86 -4.65
C GLY A 64 12.30 10.70 -4.59
N PHE A 65 11.80 9.63 -3.97
CA PHE A 65 10.36 9.35 -3.89
C PHE A 65 9.68 9.99 -2.68
N TYR A 66 10.33 10.03 -1.52
CA TYR A 66 9.69 10.37 -0.24
C TYR A 66 10.43 11.45 0.55
N GLY A 67 11.52 12.01 0.04
CA GLY A 67 12.37 12.94 0.79
C GLY A 67 13.04 12.32 2.02
N THR A 68 13.10 10.98 2.10
CA THR A 68 13.60 10.25 3.26
C THR A 68 15.10 10.52 3.48
N ASP A 69 15.47 11.00 4.66
CA ASP A 69 16.87 11.21 5.02
C ASP A 69 17.62 9.89 5.25
N ILE A 70 18.96 9.95 5.22
CA ILE A 70 19.82 8.76 5.34
C ILE A 70 19.68 8.06 6.71
N ARG A 71 19.39 8.80 7.79
CA ARG A 71 19.20 8.21 9.12
C ARG A 71 17.95 7.35 9.14
N THR A 72 16.83 7.87 8.64
CA THR A 72 15.58 7.14 8.50
C THR A 72 15.74 5.92 7.58
N CYS A 73 16.50 6.04 6.47
CA CYS A 73 16.81 4.89 5.61
C CYS A 73 17.54 3.79 6.40
N ILE A 74 18.56 4.14 7.18
CA ILE A 74 19.31 3.19 8.02
C ILE A 74 18.41 2.53 9.06
N GLU A 75 17.50 3.27 9.70
CA GLU A 75 16.52 2.68 10.61
C GLU A 75 15.61 1.64 9.94
N ARG A 76 15.16 1.91 8.70
CA ARG A 76 14.34 0.95 7.94
C ARG A 76 15.15 -0.30 7.56
N ILE A 77 16.42 -0.14 7.24
CA ILE A 77 17.32 -1.28 7.01
C ILE A 77 17.46 -2.12 8.30
N LYS A 78 17.67 -1.51 9.45
CA LYS A 78 17.74 -2.22 10.74
C LYS A 78 16.45 -2.94 11.09
N ASP A 79 15.28 -2.35 10.81
CA ASP A 79 13.99 -3.00 11.00
C ASP A 79 13.90 -4.28 10.15
N CYS A 80 14.24 -4.21 8.86
CA CYS A 80 14.23 -5.36 7.96
C CYS A 80 15.24 -6.44 8.33
N GLU A 81 16.42 -6.04 8.84
CA GLU A 81 17.46 -6.96 9.33
C GLU A 81 17.01 -7.67 10.61
N ARG A 82 16.49 -6.93 11.60
CA ARG A 82 15.96 -7.48 12.85
C ARG A 82 14.86 -8.51 12.58
N ASP A 83 14.01 -8.27 11.60
CA ASP A 83 12.94 -9.17 11.21
C ASP A 83 13.44 -10.33 10.32
N GLY A 84 14.75 -10.36 10.00
CA GLY A 84 15.43 -11.47 9.32
C GLY A 84 15.20 -11.54 7.81
N PHE A 85 14.68 -10.50 7.17
CA PHE A 85 14.46 -10.45 5.73
C PHE A 85 15.73 -10.14 4.94
N ILE A 86 16.63 -9.37 5.53
CA ILE A 86 17.90 -8.99 4.90
C ILE A 86 19.08 -9.27 5.83
N ARG A 87 20.29 -9.23 5.27
CA ARG A 87 21.55 -9.15 6.00
C ARG A 87 22.27 -7.88 5.62
N VAL A 88 22.92 -7.28 6.61
CA VAL A 88 23.81 -6.13 6.43
C VAL A 88 25.25 -6.60 6.48
N ILE A 89 26.01 -6.35 5.41
CA ILE A 89 27.40 -6.83 5.23
C ILE A 89 28.30 -5.68 4.80
N ASP A 90 29.61 -5.85 5.03
CA ASP A 90 30.66 -5.02 4.47
C ASP A 90 31.06 -5.46 3.05
N VAL A 91 31.94 -4.74 2.41
CA VAL A 91 32.49 -5.06 1.07
C VAL A 91 33.28 -6.38 1.04
N SER A 92 33.64 -6.92 2.20
CA SER A 92 34.31 -8.22 2.35
C SER A 92 33.32 -9.34 2.68
N ASN A 93 32.02 -9.12 2.52
CA ASN A 93 30.92 -10.04 2.81
C ASN A 93 30.86 -10.48 4.28
N ARG A 94 31.30 -9.66 5.21
CA ARG A 94 31.22 -9.92 6.67
C ARG A 94 30.07 -9.15 7.28
N PRO A 95 29.35 -9.72 8.26
CA PRO A 95 28.30 -9.01 8.98
C PRO A 95 28.84 -7.69 9.58
N CYS A 96 28.09 -6.61 9.40
CA CYS A 96 28.46 -5.30 9.95
C CYS A 96 27.22 -4.54 10.42
N THR A 97 27.41 -3.44 11.10
CA THR A 97 26.30 -2.54 11.50
C THR A 97 25.83 -1.71 10.30
N ALA A 98 24.52 -1.55 10.17
CA ALA A 98 23.92 -0.73 9.12
C ALA A 98 24.48 0.70 9.15
N SER A 99 25.05 1.11 8.03
CA SER A 99 25.71 2.40 7.82
C SER A 99 25.60 2.82 6.35
N PRO A 100 25.92 4.06 5.97
CA PRO A 100 25.90 4.46 4.57
C PRO A 100 26.85 3.68 3.65
N ALA A 101 27.85 3.01 4.21
CA ALA A 101 28.87 2.25 3.47
C ALA A 101 28.55 0.74 3.36
N CYS A 102 27.50 0.25 4.04
CA CYS A 102 27.14 -1.17 4.04
C CYS A 102 26.46 -1.60 2.72
N LEU A 103 26.47 -2.91 2.51
CA LEU A 103 25.69 -3.60 1.48
C LEU A 103 24.55 -4.36 2.16
N ILE A 104 23.45 -4.49 1.43
CA ILE A 104 22.23 -5.15 1.89
C ILE A 104 21.95 -6.33 0.94
N THR A 105 21.85 -7.54 1.49
CA THR A 105 21.56 -8.76 0.73
C THR A 105 20.25 -9.40 1.20
N ALA A 106 19.58 -10.09 0.30
CA ALA A 106 18.37 -10.86 0.60
C ALA A 106 18.70 -12.13 1.39
N THR A 107 17.79 -12.55 2.26
CA THR A 107 17.83 -13.86 2.94
C THR A 107 16.90 -14.87 2.27
N GLY A 108 17.06 -16.17 2.59
CA GLY A 108 16.10 -17.19 2.15
C GLY A 108 14.67 -16.91 2.64
N LYS A 109 14.51 -16.29 3.82
CA LYS A 109 13.22 -15.83 4.32
C LYS A 109 12.59 -14.79 3.40
N LEU A 110 13.38 -13.83 2.87
CA LEU A 110 12.88 -12.82 1.96
C LEU A 110 12.39 -13.45 0.66
N TYR A 111 13.17 -14.37 0.05
CA TYR A 111 12.77 -15.08 -1.16
C TYR A 111 11.45 -15.82 -0.98
N SER A 112 11.36 -16.68 0.04
CA SER A 112 10.13 -17.45 0.30
C SER A 112 8.92 -16.60 0.67
N SER A 113 9.13 -15.42 1.26
CA SER A 113 8.04 -14.47 1.54
C SER A 113 7.55 -13.80 0.28
N PHE A 114 8.44 -13.42 -0.65
CA PHE A 114 8.05 -12.86 -1.94
C PHE A 114 7.34 -13.87 -2.83
N ASP A 115 7.75 -15.15 -2.83
CA ASP A 115 7.07 -16.20 -3.59
C ASP A 115 5.60 -16.34 -3.16
N ARG A 116 5.36 -16.41 -1.86
CA ARG A 116 3.99 -16.47 -1.31
C ARG A 116 3.21 -15.18 -1.56
N HIS A 117 3.83 -14.04 -1.32
CA HIS A 117 3.25 -12.72 -1.55
C HIS A 117 2.85 -12.53 -3.03
N GLY A 118 3.71 -12.91 -3.98
CA GLY A 118 3.44 -12.82 -5.40
C GLY A 118 2.24 -13.68 -5.83
N ASN A 119 2.18 -14.92 -5.35
CA ASN A 119 1.06 -15.83 -5.61
C ASN A 119 -0.26 -15.26 -5.06
N ASP A 120 -0.27 -14.83 -3.80
CA ASP A 120 -1.48 -14.26 -3.17
C ASP A 120 -1.91 -12.95 -3.86
N THR A 121 -0.94 -12.13 -4.31
CA THR A 121 -1.23 -10.90 -5.08
C THR A 121 -1.85 -11.22 -6.44
N THR A 122 -1.37 -12.24 -7.14
CA THR A 122 -1.95 -12.68 -8.42
C THR A 122 -3.40 -13.14 -8.23
N ASP A 123 -3.68 -13.90 -7.18
CA ASP A 123 -5.04 -14.32 -6.82
C ASP A 123 -5.92 -13.11 -6.50
N ALA A 124 -5.39 -12.13 -5.76
CA ALA A 124 -6.13 -10.92 -5.41
C ALA A 124 -6.48 -10.05 -6.63
N VAL A 125 -5.55 -9.88 -7.58
CA VAL A 125 -5.81 -9.17 -8.85
C VAL A 125 -6.91 -9.87 -9.63
N SER A 126 -6.82 -11.19 -9.77
CA SER A 126 -7.82 -11.98 -10.48
C SER A 126 -9.20 -11.92 -9.84
N THR A 127 -9.26 -12.02 -8.51
CA THR A 127 -10.51 -11.91 -7.75
C THR A 127 -11.12 -10.52 -7.91
N ALA A 128 -10.31 -9.47 -7.85
CA ALA A 128 -10.78 -8.09 -8.01
C ALA A 128 -11.36 -7.84 -9.42
N LEU A 129 -10.69 -8.30 -10.48
CA LEU A 129 -11.09 -8.01 -11.87
C LEU A 129 -12.21 -8.90 -12.39
N TYR A 130 -12.21 -10.19 -12.04
CA TYR A 130 -13.07 -11.19 -12.67
C TYR A 130 -14.09 -11.81 -11.75
N HIS A 131 -14.13 -11.44 -10.44
CA HIS A 131 -14.97 -12.07 -9.42
C HIS A 131 -14.84 -13.62 -9.39
N ARG A 132 -13.67 -14.13 -9.77
CA ARG A 132 -13.38 -15.56 -9.84
C ARG A 132 -12.17 -15.87 -9.00
N GLU A 133 -12.31 -16.85 -8.13
CA GLU A 133 -11.13 -17.54 -7.61
C GLU A 133 -10.43 -18.22 -8.78
N ARG A 134 -9.23 -17.77 -9.13
CA ARG A 134 -8.38 -18.56 -10.01
C ARG A 134 -8.05 -19.85 -9.27
N ARG A 135 -8.32 -21.01 -9.90
CA ARG A 135 -7.76 -22.25 -9.42
C ARG A 135 -6.26 -22.04 -9.31
N ARG A 136 -5.74 -22.12 -8.08
CA ARG A 136 -4.31 -22.06 -7.81
C ARG A 136 -3.65 -23.09 -8.71
N LEU A 137 -3.00 -22.64 -9.76
CA LEU A 137 -1.92 -23.39 -10.36
C LEU A 137 -0.89 -23.58 -9.27
N LEU A 138 -0.13 -24.68 -9.28
CA LEU A 138 0.82 -25.03 -8.25
C LEU A 138 1.63 -23.82 -7.76
N PRO A 139 1.99 -23.74 -6.46
CA PRO A 139 2.80 -22.67 -5.94
C PRO A 139 4.06 -22.51 -6.80
N MET A 140 4.23 -21.35 -7.40
CA MET A 140 5.34 -21.06 -8.29
C MET A 140 6.27 -20.05 -7.62
N GLU A 141 7.57 -20.18 -7.90
CA GLU A 141 8.52 -19.14 -7.59
C GLU A 141 8.08 -17.83 -8.26
N CYS A 142 7.93 -16.77 -7.48
CA CYS A 142 7.58 -15.47 -8.01
C CYS A 142 8.79 -14.90 -8.75
N SER A 143 8.67 -14.73 -10.06
CA SER A 143 9.77 -14.20 -10.87
C SER A 143 10.10 -12.75 -10.47
N ASP A 144 11.35 -12.34 -10.72
CA ASP A 144 11.76 -10.95 -10.50
C ASP A 144 10.93 -9.97 -11.32
N ALA A 145 10.48 -10.37 -12.49
CA ALA A 145 9.61 -9.57 -13.34
C ALA A 145 8.19 -9.42 -12.75
N ALA A 146 7.62 -10.47 -12.09
CA ALA A 146 6.36 -10.35 -11.36
C ALA A 146 6.49 -9.40 -10.17
N ILE A 147 7.58 -9.53 -9.40
CA ILE A 147 7.88 -8.63 -8.28
C ILE A 147 8.02 -7.19 -8.80
N ALA A 148 8.76 -6.98 -9.89
CA ALA A 148 8.92 -5.67 -10.51
C ALA A 148 7.59 -5.08 -11.01
N ALA A 149 6.69 -5.90 -11.57
CA ALA A 149 5.37 -5.47 -12.01
C ALA A 149 4.51 -4.99 -10.83
N ILE A 150 4.48 -5.77 -9.73
CA ILE A 150 3.78 -5.40 -8.49
C ILE A 150 4.32 -4.08 -7.94
N PHE A 151 5.64 -3.95 -7.87
CA PHE A 151 6.29 -2.75 -7.37
C PHE A 151 6.02 -1.52 -8.24
N SER A 152 6.04 -1.69 -9.58
CA SER A 152 5.72 -0.64 -10.54
C SER A 152 4.28 -0.15 -10.40
N PHE A 153 3.32 -1.08 -10.21
CA PHE A 153 1.93 -0.73 -9.93
C PHE A 153 1.83 0.18 -8.70
N PHE A 154 2.45 -0.23 -7.58
CA PHE A 154 2.39 0.56 -6.34
C PHE A 154 3.11 1.89 -6.45
N GLY A 155 4.23 1.98 -7.17
CA GLY A 155 4.91 3.25 -7.43
C GLY A 155 3.99 4.23 -8.17
N ALA A 156 3.32 3.77 -9.22
CA ALA A 156 2.39 4.59 -10.00
C ALA A 156 1.11 4.95 -9.20
N TYR A 157 0.58 4.01 -8.41
CA TYR A 157 -0.56 4.27 -7.52
C TYR A 157 -0.20 5.29 -6.42
N ASP A 158 0.97 5.16 -5.82
CA ASP A 158 1.45 6.07 -4.77
C ASP A 158 1.59 7.50 -5.28
N GLN A 159 2.06 7.67 -6.52
CA GLN A 159 2.10 8.97 -7.15
C GLN A 159 0.70 9.58 -7.30
N LYS A 160 -0.27 8.80 -7.80
CA LYS A 160 -1.67 9.25 -7.91
C LYS A 160 -2.29 9.57 -6.55
N TRP A 161 -2.00 8.76 -5.54
CA TRP A 161 -2.45 9.02 -4.18
C TRP A 161 -1.88 10.32 -3.63
N ARG A 162 -0.58 10.56 -3.85
CA ARG A 162 0.08 11.80 -3.46
C ARG A 162 -0.58 13.03 -4.12
N GLU A 163 -0.80 12.97 -5.41
CA GLU A 163 -1.49 14.04 -6.17
C GLU A 163 -2.91 14.30 -5.64
N THR A 164 -3.64 13.23 -5.31
CA THR A 164 -4.97 13.31 -4.70
C THR A 164 -4.92 13.99 -3.33
N CYS A 165 -3.98 13.60 -2.48
CA CYS A 165 -3.79 14.20 -1.17
C CYS A 165 -3.45 15.68 -1.29
N GLU A 166 -2.50 16.03 -2.13
CA GLU A 166 -2.08 17.41 -2.35
C GLU A 166 -3.25 18.27 -2.87
N PHE A 167 -4.04 17.76 -3.81
CA PHE A 167 -5.23 18.44 -4.30
C PHE A 167 -6.20 18.74 -3.16
N VAL A 168 -6.57 17.75 -2.34
CA VAL A 168 -7.52 17.92 -1.22
C VAL A 168 -7.01 18.94 -0.21
N VAL A 169 -5.73 18.83 0.19
CA VAL A 169 -5.11 19.73 1.18
C VAL A 169 -5.08 21.18 0.66
N ARG A 170 -4.75 21.39 -0.61
CA ARG A 170 -4.73 22.71 -1.23
C ARG A 170 -6.10 23.38 -1.27
N GLN A 171 -7.19 22.61 -1.45
CA GLN A 171 -8.57 23.12 -1.42
C GLN A 171 -8.95 23.69 -0.04
N LYS A 172 -8.25 23.30 1.02
CA LYS A 172 -8.45 23.83 2.37
C LYS A 172 -7.83 25.22 2.58
N GLY A 173 -7.03 25.71 1.63
CA GLY A 173 -6.38 27.02 1.72
C GLY A 173 -5.23 27.07 2.74
N LEU A 174 -4.59 25.95 3.02
CA LEU A 174 -3.44 25.86 3.94
C LEU A 174 -2.19 26.49 3.32
N THR A 175 -1.29 27.01 4.16
CA THR A 175 -0.01 27.54 3.70
C THR A 175 0.88 26.42 3.13
N PRO A 176 1.85 26.73 2.25
CA PRO A 176 2.77 25.73 1.69
C PRO A 176 3.48 24.87 2.75
N ALA A 177 3.87 25.47 3.90
CA ALA A 177 4.48 24.73 5.00
C ALA A 177 3.52 23.68 5.60
N HIS A 178 2.26 24.05 5.81
CA HIS A 178 1.25 23.10 6.30
C HIS A 178 0.87 22.05 5.25
N VAL A 179 0.95 22.37 3.96
CA VAL A 179 0.77 21.37 2.90
C VAL A 179 1.88 20.31 2.96
N ASN A 180 3.14 20.73 3.10
CA ASN A 180 4.28 19.80 3.20
C ASN A 180 4.15 18.90 4.44
N ASP A 181 3.85 19.48 5.60
CA ASP A 181 3.61 18.73 6.85
C ASP A 181 2.49 17.68 6.67
N ALA A 182 1.37 18.07 6.07
CA ALA A 182 0.26 17.16 5.79
C ALA A 182 0.69 16.02 4.84
N MET A 183 1.47 16.31 3.81
CA MET A 183 1.92 15.32 2.84
C MET A 183 2.85 14.27 3.44
N ASP A 184 3.74 14.64 4.38
CA ASP A 184 4.61 13.71 5.07
C ASP A 184 3.84 12.64 5.86
N HIS A 185 2.64 12.97 6.31
CA HIS A 185 1.75 12.08 7.03
C HIS A 185 0.79 11.31 6.11
N LEU A 186 0.12 12.00 5.18
CA LEU A 186 -0.93 11.43 4.33
C LEU A 186 -0.45 10.31 3.40
N VAL A 187 0.82 10.31 3.03
CA VAL A 187 1.43 9.23 2.24
C VAL A 187 1.75 7.98 3.07
N THR A 188 1.52 8.01 4.38
CA THR A 188 1.71 6.82 5.22
C THR A 188 0.50 5.89 5.15
N TYR A 189 0.76 4.58 5.30
CA TYR A 189 -0.30 3.57 5.28
C TYR A 189 -1.42 3.84 6.31
N GLN A 190 -1.07 4.33 7.48
CA GLN A 190 -2.03 4.54 8.56
C GLN A 190 -3.10 5.57 8.22
N TYR A 191 -2.71 6.70 7.63
CA TYR A 191 -3.67 7.70 7.16
C TYR A 191 -4.47 7.21 5.96
N TRP A 192 -3.79 6.56 5.01
CA TRP A 192 -4.45 5.94 3.87
C TRP A 192 -5.55 4.97 4.30
N ALA A 193 -5.25 4.06 5.25
CA ALA A 193 -6.20 3.05 5.71
C ALA A 193 -7.45 3.68 6.39
N ILE A 194 -7.26 4.73 7.20
CA ILE A 194 -8.39 5.45 7.83
C ILE A 194 -9.24 6.14 6.75
N VAL A 195 -8.61 6.78 5.78
CA VAL A 195 -9.33 7.44 4.67
C VAL A 195 -10.11 6.42 3.83
N MET A 196 -9.50 5.27 3.50
CA MET A 196 -10.16 4.21 2.73
C MET A 196 -11.31 3.56 3.50
N LEU A 197 -11.20 3.39 4.82
CA LEU A 197 -12.30 2.92 5.64
C LEU A 197 -13.53 3.85 5.53
N LEU A 198 -13.31 5.17 5.63
CA LEU A 198 -14.41 6.13 5.50
C LEU A 198 -14.91 6.24 4.08
N TRP A 199 -14.04 6.08 3.08
CA TRP A 199 -14.46 6.03 1.69
C TRP A 199 -15.41 4.86 1.43
N TRP A 200 -15.09 3.66 1.93
CA TRP A 200 -15.97 2.48 1.82
C TRP A 200 -17.30 2.66 2.54
N ALA A 201 -17.28 3.30 3.71
CA ALA A 201 -18.51 3.56 4.49
C ALA A 201 -19.34 4.72 3.93
N SER A 202 -18.81 5.51 2.99
CA SER A 202 -19.48 6.67 2.40
C SER A 202 -20.29 6.32 1.16
N PRO A 203 -21.17 7.21 0.67
CA PRO A 203 -21.86 7.05 -0.60
C PRO A 203 -20.93 6.88 -1.80
N PHE A 204 -19.70 7.39 -1.73
CA PHE A 204 -18.71 7.25 -2.79
C PHE A 204 -18.26 5.79 -2.97
N GLY A 205 -18.06 5.05 -1.87
CA GLY A 205 -17.62 3.66 -1.91
C GLY A 205 -18.77 2.64 -1.93
N SER A 206 -19.77 2.81 -1.06
CA SER A 206 -20.88 1.87 -0.94
C SER A 206 -21.98 2.08 -2.00
N GLY A 207 -22.08 3.29 -2.55
CA GLY A 207 -23.24 3.70 -3.38
C GLY A 207 -24.51 3.93 -2.57
N ASP A 208 -24.47 3.74 -1.26
CA ASP A 208 -25.60 3.98 -0.35
C ASP A 208 -25.56 5.44 0.17
N ALA A 209 -26.51 6.23 -0.28
CA ALA A 209 -26.64 7.64 0.13
C ALA A 209 -26.91 7.82 1.64
N ASN A 210 -27.25 6.75 2.35
CA ASN A 210 -27.65 6.79 3.75
C ASN A 210 -26.54 6.44 4.76
N SER A 211 -25.31 6.16 4.28
CA SER A 211 -24.17 5.82 5.17
C SER A 211 -23.22 7.01 5.32
N PRO A 212 -23.48 7.91 6.25
CA PRO A 212 -22.86 9.23 6.15
C PRO A 212 -21.57 9.39 6.95
N ALA A 213 -21.47 8.77 8.11
CA ALA A 213 -20.37 9.03 9.03
C ALA A 213 -20.13 7.86 9.98
N LEU A 214 -18.88 7.67 10.36
CA LEU A 214 -18.48 6.70 11.38
C LEU A 214 -18.20 7.39 12.70
N VAL A 215 -18.66 6.79 13.79
CA VAL A 215 -18.28 7.21 15.14
C VAL A 215 -16.79 6.91 15.34
N ILE A 216 -16.07 7.80 16.02
CA ILE A 216 -14.61 7.65 16.22
C ILE A 216 -14.26 6.33 16.91
N ASP A 217 -15.09 5.87 17.84
CA ASP A 217 -14.89 4.59 18.52
C ASP A 217 -15.06 3.40 17.57
N GLU A 218 -15.95 3.50 16.59
CA GLU A 218 -16.11 2.50 15.54
C GLU A 218 -14.89 2.45 14.61
N ILE A 219 -14.33 3.61 14.23
CA ILE A 219 -13.09 3.69 13.48
C ILE A 219 -11.96 3.00 14.26
N ASN A 220 -11.86 3.28 15.56
CA ASN A 220 -10.87 2.66 16.43
C ASN A 220 -11.03 1.13 16.47
N SER A 221 -12.24 0.63 16.66
CA SER A 221 -12.51 -0.82 16.68
C SER A 221 -12.13 -1.49 15.37
N ARG A 222 -12.54 -0.94 14.23
CA ARG A 222 -12.24 -1.50 12.90
C ARG A 222 -10.77 -1.41 12.52
N MET A 223 -10.05 -0.38 13.01
CA MET A 223 -8.64 -0.16 12.69
C MET A 223 -7.69 -0.86 13.66
N TRP A 224 -8.16 -1.28 14.85
CA TRP A 224 -7.31 -1.93 15.83
C TRP A 224 -6.62 -3.18 15.26
N ASP A 225 -7.38 -4.06 14.63
CA ASP A 225 -6.84 -5.31 14.07
C ASP A 225 -5.93 -5.05 12.88
N ALA A 226 -6.21 -4.01 12.08
CA ALA A 226 -5.44 -3.68 10.89
C ALA A 226 -4.16 -2.88 11.20
N LEU A 227 -4.21 -1.95 12.15
CA LEU A 227 -3.13 -1.00 12.40
C LEU A 227 -2.48 -1.15 13.77
N ARG A 228 -3.11 -1.84 14.70
CA ARG A 228 -2.71 -1.95 16.13
C ARG A 228 -2.40 -0.59 16.76
N LEU A 229 -3.19 0.42 16.40
CA LEU A 229 -3.07 1.78 16.91
C LEU A 229 -3.99 1.96 18.11
N GLY A 230 -3.47 2.54 19.19
CA GLY A 230 -4.28 2.91 20.34
C GLY A 230 -5.29 4.02 20.01
N HIS A 231 -6.36 4.10 20.81
CA HIS A 231 -7.47 5.05 20.63
C HIS A 231 -6.99 6.53 20.47
N LEU A 232 -6.02 6.95 21.29
CA LEU A 232 -5.46 8.31 21.21
C LEU A 232 -4.78 8.58 19.85
N ALA A 233 -4.03 7.60 19.33
CA ALA A 233 -3.36 7.72 18.06
C ALA A 233 -4.33 7.78 16.87
N ILE A 234 -5.46 7.04 16.92
CA ILE A 234 -6.54 7.15 15.93
C ILE A 234 -7.20 8.52 16.00
N LYS A 235 -7.53 8.98 17.21
CA LYS A 235 -8.16 10.28 17.44
C LYS A 235 -7.30 11.44 16.91
N GLU A 236 -6.00 11.39 17.14
CA GLU A 236 -5.05 12.36 16.62
C GLU A 236 -5.06 12.39 15.08
N ARG A 237 -4.98 11.21 14.43
CA ARG A 237 -5.00 11.09 12.97
C ARG A 237 -6.31 11.61 12.37
N VAL A 238 -7.43 11.26 12.98
CA VAL A 238 -8.74 11.77 12.58
C VAL A 238 -8.78 13.30 12.70
N GLY A 239 -8.27 13.87 13.80
CA GLY A 239 -8.14 15.32 13.98
C GLY A 239 -7.30 15.99 12.90
N ASN A 240 -6.18 15.38 12.51
CA ASN A 240 -5.35 15.85 11.42
C ASN A 240 -6.10 15.79 10.07
N LEU A 241 -6.80 14.69 9.78
CA LEU A 241 -7.60 14.53 8.55
C LEU A 241 -8.72 15.57 8.44
N ILE A 242 -9.33 15.96 9.57
CA ILE A 242 -10.29 17.07 9.62
C ILE A 242 -9.59 18.40 9.28
N ARG A 243 -8.45 18.66 9.92
CA ARG A 243 -7.65 19.88 9.68
C ARG A 243 -7.23 20.00 8.21
N TRP A 244 -6.88 18.89 7.58
CA TRP A 244 -6.42 18.83 6.19
C TRP A 244 -7.55 18.73 5.15
N GLY A 245 -8.81 18.73 5.57
CA GLY A 245 -9.96 18.80 4.68
C GLY A 245 -10.46 17.47 4.12
N PHE A 246 -9.95 16.35 4.62
CA PHE A 246 -10.46 15.02 4.24
C PHE A 246 -11.79 14.72 4.93
N PHE A 247 -11.92 15.09 6.19
CA PHE A 247 -13.09 14.80 7.01
C PHE A 247 -13.78 16.05 7.50
N THR A 248 -15.07 15.90 7.78
CA THR A 248 -15.89 16.87 8.50
C THR A 248 -16.45 16.21 9.75
N GLU A 249 -16.50 16.96 10.87
CA GLU A 249 -17.15 16.50 12.11
C GLU A 249 -18.66 16.52 11.97
N GLN A 250 -19.30 15.52 12.54
CA GLN A 250 -20.74 15.38 12.66
C GLN A 250 -21.09 14.87 14.06
N THR A 251 -22.36 14.97 14.43
CA THR A 251 -22.88 14.38 15.67
C THR A 251 -23.98 13.39 15.31
N ILE A 252 -23.79 12.12 15.69
CA ILE A 252 -24.78 11.06 15.51
C ILE A 252 -25.17 10.53 16.89
N LYS A 253 -26.45 10.66 17.24
CA LYS A 253 -26.99 10.16 18.54
C LYS A 253 -26.11 10.56 19.74
N ARG A 254 -25.67 11.83 19.81
CA ARG A 254 -24.78 12.40 20.84
C ARG A 254 -23.30 11.91 20.78
N HIS A 255 -22.90 11.09 19.81
CA HIS A 255 -21.52 10.67 19.63
C HIS A 255 -20.84 11.53 18.55
N LYS A 256 -19.57 11.85 18.79
CA LYS A 256 -18.74 12.48 17.76
C LYS A 256 -18.48 11.48 16.63
N ALA A 257 -18.82 11.87 15.43
CA ALA A 257 -18.64 11.10 14.22
C ALA A 257 -17.92 11.95 13.16
N VAL A 258 -17.37 11.30 12.16
CA VAL A 258 -16.70 11.96 11.02
C VAL A 258 -17.21 11.38 9.73
N ALA A 259 -17.36 12.25 8.74
CA ALA A 259 -17.70 11.89 7.37
C ALA A 259 -16.62 12.38 6.41
N LEU A 260 -16.49 11.70 5.30
CA LEU A 260 -15.63 12.15 4.20
C LEU A 260 -16.21 13.44 3.59
N THR A 261 -15.38 14.44 3.34
CA THR A 261 -15.84 15.64 2.63
C THR A 261 -16.17 15.29 1.17
N PRO A 262 -17.14 15.97 0.52
CA PRO A 262 -17.45 15.72 -0.89
C PRO A 262 -16.25 15.88 -1.82
N ILE A 263 -15.38 16.85 -1.54
CA ILE A 263 -14.15 17.09 -2.31
C ILE A 263 -13.20 15.88 -2.19
N ALA A 264 -12.94 15.43 -0.97
CA ALA A 264 -12.07 14.27 -0.74
C ALA A 264 -12.67 12.99 -1.35
N GLY A 265 -13.97 12.75 -1.13
CA GLY A 265 -14.67 11.58 -1.67
C GLY A 265 -14.58 11.52 -3.20
N SER A 266 -14.90 12.61 -3.88
CA SER A 266 -14.82 12.70 -5.35
C SER A 266 -13.38 12.54 -5.86
N ALA A 267 -12.40 13.19 -5.21
CA ALA A 267 -11.00 13.08 -5.60
C ALA A 267 -10.47 11.66 -5.45
N ILE A 268 -10.81 10.97 -4.37
CA ILE A 268 -10.41 9.59 -4.11
C ILE A 268 -11.05 8.65 -5.14
N SER A 269 -12.36 8.73 -5.38
CA SER A 269 -13.04 7.92 -6.40
C SER A 269 -12.42 8.11 -7.78
N LYS A 270 -12.12 9.36 -8.17
CA LYS A 270 -11.46 9.66 -9.45
C LYS A 270 -10.04 9.07 -9.52
N SER A 271 -9.28 9.13 -8.44
CA SER A 271 -7.94 8.55 -8.35
C SER A 271 -7.96 7.02 -8.46
N LEU A 272 -8.87 6.37 -7.74
CA LEU A 272 -9.07 4.93 -7.78
C LEU A 272 -9.52 4.48 -9.18
N ALA A 273 -10.54 5.11 -9.76
CA ALA A 273 -11.00 4.81 -11.12
C ALA A 273 -9.89 5.00 -12.16
N GLY A 274 -9.11 6.09 -12.04
CA GLY A 274 -7.95 6.37 -12.88
C GLY A 274 -6.79 5.39 -12.69
N SER A 275 -6.81 4.56 -11.65
CA SER A 275 -5.81 3.50 -11.40
C SER A 275 -6.24 2.13 -11.97
N LYS A 276 -7.45 2.00 -12.51
CA LYS A 276 -7.94 0.75 -13.12
C LYS A 276 -7.04 0.26 -14.27
N PRO A 277 -6.57 1.12 -15.21
CA PRO A 277 -5.63 0.68 -16.24
C PRO A 277 -4.31 0.13 -15.68
N LEU A 278 -3.83 0.65 -14.55
CA LEU A 278 -2.63 0.12 -13.88
C LEU A 278 -2.89 -1.30 -13.36
N LEU A 279 -4.08 -1.55 -12.81
CA LEU A 279 -4.47 -2.87 -12.32
C LEU A 279 -4.63 -3.87 -13.48
N ASP A 280 -5.18 -3.44 -14.62
CA ASP A 280 -5.28 -4.26 -15.83
C ASP A 280 -3.90 -4.64 -16.39
N ASP A 281 -2.97 -3.67 -16.44
CA ASP A 281 -1.59 -3.91 -16.86
C ASP A 281 -0.85 -4.86 -15.91
N LEU A 282 -1.10 -4.72 -14.60
CA LEU A 282 -0.56 -5.66 -13.61
C LEU A 282 -1.07 -7.08 -13.84
N ASP A 283 -2.38 -7.27 -14.07
CA ASP A 283 -2.94 -8.60 -14.36
C ASP A 283 -2.30 -9.24 -15.59
N VAL A 284 -2.18 -8.50 -16.69
CA VAL A 284 -1.53 -8.99 -17.92
C VAL A 284 -0.10 -9.42 -17.65
N LYS A 285 0.67 -8.63 -16.92
CA LYS A 285 2.06 -8.95 -16.58
C LYS A 285 2.19 -10.18 -15.67
N LEU A 286 1.32 -10.34 -14.71
CA LEU A 286 1.32 -11.50 -13.81
C LEU A 286 0.91 -12.78 -14.53
N VAL A 287 -0.06 -12.70 -15.46
CA VAL A 287 -0.53 -13.86 -16.25
C VAL A 287 0.50 -14.31 -17.25
N SER A 288 1.12 -13.41 -18.00
CA SER A 288 2.11 -13.76 -19.02
C SER A 288 3.28 -14.55 -18.43
N GLN A 289 3.69 -14.22 -17.22
CA GLN A 289 4.79 -14.90 -16.55
C GLN A 289 4.46 -16.30 -16.04
N GLN A 290 3.18 -16.58 -15.76
CA GLN A 290 2.72 -17.93 -15.42
C GLN A 290 2.79 -18.87 -16.63
N THR A 291 2.50 -18.35 -17.83
CA THR A 291 2.54 -19.13 -19.08
C THR A 291 3.95 -19.48 -19.52
N ASP A 292 4.92 -18.59 -19.35
CA ASP A 292 6.32 -18.81 -19.73
C ASP A 292 6.97 -19.92 -18.90
N VAL A 293 6.66 -20.03 -17.61
CA VAL A 293 7.20 -21.07 -16.72
C VAL A 293 6.60 -22.45 -17.03
N VAL A 294 5.34 -22.51 -17.42
CA VAL A 294 4.69 -23.79 -17.81
C VAL A 294 5.25 -24.27 -19.16
N GLY A 295 5.48 -23.38 -20.11
CA GLY A 295 6.12 -23.70 -21.39
C GLY A 295 7.54 -24.22 -21.27
N ALA A 296 8.35 -23.63 -20.39
CA ALA A 296 9.73 -24.01 -20.13
C ALA A 296 9.90 -25.37 -19.41
N ARG A 297 8.88 -25.85 -18.68
CA ARG A 297 8.89 -27.17 -18.02
C ARG A 297 8.37 -28.31 -18.92
N SER A 298 7.78 -27.96 -20.05
CA SER A 298 7.22 -28.93 -21.00
C SER A 298 8.15 -29.17 -22.22
N ALA A 299 9.26 -28.46 -22.31
CA ALA A 299 10.32 -28.60 -23.29
C ALA A 299 11.58 -29.25 -22.68
#